data_3f90d6a024835ab2b08c8a4ad7cfde8f
#
_entry.id   3f90d6a024835ab2b08c8a4ad7cfde8f
#
_cell.length_a   1.000
_cell.length_b   1.000
_cell.length_c   1.000
_cell.angle_alpha   90.00
_cell.angle_beta   90.00
_cell.angle_gamma   90.00
#
_symmetry.space_group_name_H-M   'P 1'
#
loop_
_entity.id
_entity.type
_entity.pdbx_description
1 polymer ?
#
loop_
_entity_poly.entity_id
_entity_poly.type
_entity_poly.pdbx_seq_one_letter_code
_entity_poly.pdbx_strand_id
1 'polypeptide(L)'
;MALSLCSVMTIFAGKTAYLFSYFINDSKDGLHLAYSYDGLNWMPLNGGQSYLIPSVGKDKLMRDPSICQAPDGTFHMVWTSSWTDRIIGHASSRDLIHWSEQQAIPVMMHEPTAHNCWAPELFYDEPSQTYYIFWATTIPGRHKEVATSESEKGLN
;
A
#
# COMPACT_ATOMS: atom_id res chain seq x y z
N MET A 1 -2.79 -12.17 -7.05
CA MET A 1 -1.57 -11.66 -6.38
C MET A 1 -1.12 -10.43 -7.13
N ALA A 2 -1.43 -9.24 -6.61
CA ALA A 2 -0.94 -8.01 -7.20
C ALA A 2 0.50 -7.79 -6.72
N LEU A 3 1.45 -7.77 -7.65
CA LEU A 3 2.84 -7.42 -7.39
C LEU A 3 2.96 -5.89 -7.40
N SER A 4 3.04 -5.29 -6.23
CA SER A 4 3.52 -3.90 -6.13
C SER A 4 5.04 -3.91 -6.29
N LEU A 5 5.55 -3.30 -7.34
CA LEU A 5 6.98 -3.30 -7.64
C LEU A 5 7.69 -2.22 -6.82
N CYS A 6 8.65 -2.65 -6.09
CA CYS A 6 9.45 -2.02 -5.07
C CYS A 6 10.44 -0.96 -5.57
N SER A 7 10.71 0.01 -4.72
CA SER A 7 11.80 0.99 -4.84
C SER A 7 13.17 0.32 -4.71
N VAL A 8 14.14 0.74 -5.54
CA VAL A 8 15.54 0.32 -5.42
C VAL A 8 16.26 1.15 -4.38
N MET A 9 16.77 0.51 -3.34
CA MET A 9 17.61 1.15 -2.31
C MET A 9 19.08 0.82 -2.52
N THR A 10 19.95 1.82 -2.53
CA THR A 10 21.40 1.61 -2.50
C THR A 10 21.87 1.56 -1.05
N ILE A 11 22.31 0.41 -0.58
CA ILE A 11 22.91 0.24 0.75
C ILE A 11 24.44 0.27 0.61
N PHE A 12 25.11 0.91 1.58
CA PHE A 12 26.57 1.01 1.68
C PHE A 12 27.24 -0.37 1.51
N ALA A 13 27.95 -0.54 0.44
CA ALA A 13 28.92 -1.54 0.01
C ALA A 13 28.80 -1.94 -1.48
N GLY A 14 28.16 -1.11 -2.32
CA GLY A 14 28.14 -1.31 -3.78
C GLY A 14 27.24 -2.43 -4.30
N LYS A 15 26.36 -3.00 -3.45
CA LYS A 15 25.34 -3.97 -3.89
C LYS A 15 23.96 -3.32 -3.82
N THR A 16 23.25 -3.34 -4.95
CA THR A 16 21.84 -2.98 -5.02
C THR A 16 21.01 -4.14 -4.46
N ALA A 17 20.05 -3.84 -3.60
CA ALA A 17 19.05 -4.80 -3.15
C ALA A 17 17.66 -4.31 -3.56
N TYR A 18 16.80 -5.24 -3.92
CA TYR A 18 15.37 -4.99 -4.11
C TYR A 18 14.67 -5.16 -2.77
N LEU A 19 13.73 -4.28 -2.47
CA LEU A 19 12.86 -4.38 -1.29
C LEU A 19 11.44 -4.68 -1.76
N PHE A 20 10.74 -5.55 -1.06
CA PHE A 20 9.35 -5.91 -1.32
C PHE A 20 8.53 -5.73 -0.05
N SER A 21 7.48 -4.92 -0.12
CA SER A 21 6.48 -4.79 0.92
C SER A 21 5.34 -5.78 0.68
N TYR A 22 4.90 -6.47 1.73
CA TYR A 22 3.82 -7.44 1.61
C TYR A 22 3.00 -7.53 2.90
N PHE A 23 1.88 -8.19 2.82
CA PHE A 23 1.00 -8.52 3.92
C PHE A 23 0.67 -10.02 3.90
N ILE A 24 0.22 -10.56 5.00
CA ILE A 24 -0.23 -11.95 5.11
C ILE A 24 -1.76 -12.05 5.11
N ASN A 25 -2.30 -13.26 4.99
CA ASN A 25 -3.71 -13.51 4.66
C ASN A 25 -4.74 -12.87 5.58
N ASP A 26 -4.48 -12.76 6.88
CA ASP A 26 -5.42 -12.13 7.82
C ASP A 26 -5.40 -10.60 7.74
N SER A 27 -4.38 -10.02 7.08
CA SER A 27 -4.22 -8.59 6.85
C SER A 27 -4.17 -7.73 8.12
N LYS A 28 -4.14 -8.34 9.29
CA LYS A 28 -4.13 -7.67 10.61
C LYS A 28 -2.75 -7.67 11.26
N ASP A 29 -1.90 -8.56 10.81
CA ASP A 29 -0.51 -8.64 11.27
C ASP A 29 0.33 -7.45 10.78
N GLY A 30 -0.03 -6.86 9.64
CA GLY A 30 0.48 -5.59 9.18
C GLY A 30 1.58 -5.67 8.12
N LEU A 31 2.54 -4.74 8.19
CA LEU A 31 3.61 -4.58 7.21
C LEU A 31 4.68 -5.63 7.38
N HIS A 32 4.95 -6.38 6.34
CA HIS A 32 6.11 -7.24 6.20
C HIS A 32 7.03 -6.72 5.09
N LEU A 33 8.32 -6.98 5.24
CA LEU A 33 9.33 -6.63 4.24
C LEU A 33 10.17 -7.86 3.91
N ALA A 34 10.52 -7.99 2.63
CA ALA A 34 11.48 -8.95 2.14
C ALA A 34 12.49 -8.27 1.23
N TYR A 35 13.68 -8.81 1.11
CA TYR A 35 14.70 -8.30 0.21
C TYR A 35 15.20 -9.38 -0.74
N SER A 36 15.74 -8.93 -1.86
CA SER A 36 16.38 -9.78 -2.86
C SER A 36 17.56 -9.07 -3.49
N TYR A 37 18.61 -9.82 -3.87
CA TYR A 37 19.72 -9.30 -4.66
C TYR A 37 19.58 -9.56 -6.15
N ASP A 38 18.71 -10.47 -6.55
CA ASP A 38 18.50 -10.91 -7.93
C ASP A 38 17.08 -10.69 -8.46
N GLY A 39 16.15 -10.24 -7.59
CA GLY A 39 14.75 -10.05 -7.91
C GLY A 39 13.93 -11.34 -8.01
N LEU A 40 14.55 -12.50 -7.81
CA LEU A 40 13.94 -13.81 -7.94
C LEU A 40 13.86 -14.56 -6.61
N ASN A 41 14.92 -14.49 -5.82
CA ASN A 41 15.00 -15.15 -4.50
C ASN A 41 14.81 -14.11 -3.41
N TRP A 42 13.71 -14.23 -2.65
CA TRP A 42 13.29 -13.28 -1.64
C TRP A 42 13.49 -13.83 -0.24
N MET A 43 14.10 -13.04 0.62
CA MET A 43 14.33 -13.36 2.03
C MET A 43 13.54 -12.40 2.92
N PRO A 44 12.71 -12.92 3.84
CA PRO A 44 11.98 -12.06 4.76
C PRO A 44 12.95 -11.33 5.70
N LEU A 45 12.66 -10.05 5.92
CA LEU A 45 13.33 -9.26 6.96
C LEU A 45 12.66 -9.52 8.33
N ASN A 46 13.34 -9.13 9.41
CA ASN A 46 12.85 -9.26 10.79
C ASN A 46 12.37 -10.68 11.15
N GLY A 47 12.97 -11.70 10.54
CA GLY A 47 12.54 -13.10 10.76
C GLY A 47 11.09 -13.36 10.32
N GLY A 48 10.53 -12.55 9.41
CA GLY A 48 9.16 -12.63 8.96
C GLY A 48 8.13 -11.97 9.89
N GLN A 49 8.58 -11.27 10.92
CA GLN A 49 7.69 -10.53 11.81
C GLN A 49 7.31 -9.17 11.21
N SER A 50 6.14 -8.66 11.59
CA SER A 50 5.63 -7.37 11.15
C SER A 50 6.46 -6.19 11.67
N TYR A 51 6.55 -5.14 10.86
CA TYR A 51 7.16 -3.85 11.23
C TYR A 51 6.15 -2.82 11.70
N LEU A 52 4.87 -2.95 11.29
CA LEU A 52 3.82 -2.00 11.65
C LEU A 52 2.47 -2.71 11.66
N ILE A 53 1.85 -2.79 12.82
CA ILE A 53 0.50 -3.34 12.99
C ILE A 53 -0.52 -2.24 12.67
N PRO A 54 -1.52 -2.48 11.77
CA PRO A 54 -2.48 -1.45 11.39
C PRO A 54 -3.40 -1.05 12.54
N SER A 55 -3.63 0.25 12.68
CA SER A 55 -4.47 0.81 13.74
C SER A 55 -5.59 1.72 13.22
N VAL A 56 -5.55 2.11 11.94
CA VAL A 56 -6.54 2.98 11.30
C VAL A 56 -7.47 2.22 10.36
N GLY A 57 -8.61 2.82 10.04
CA GLY A 57 -9.66 2.20 9.26
C GLY A 57 -10.64 1.38 10.09
N LYS A 58 -11.82 1.15 9.52
CA LYS A 58 -12.91 0.43 10.19
C LYS A 58 -12.51 -0.99 10.61
N ASP A 59 -11.82 -1.70 9.73
CA ASP A 59 -11.42 -3.10 9.95
C ASP A 59 -9.99 -3.22 10.49
N LYS A 60 -9.22 -2.13 10.53
CA LYS A 60 -7.82 -2.09 10.96
C LYS A 60 -7.00 -3.19 10.31
N LEU A 61 -7.05 -3.25 8.99
CA LEU A 61 -6.24 -4.17 8.22
C LEU A 61 -5.20 -3.44 7.39
N MET A 62 -4.19 -4.16 6.94
CA MET A 62 -3.19 -3.67 6.00
C MET A 62 -3.12 -4.63 4.82
N ARG A 63 -3.61 -4.15 3.67
CA ARG A 63 -3.45 -4.84 2.39
C ARG A 63 -2.80 -3.90 1.39
N ASP A 64 -2.13 -4.48 0.42
CA ASP A 64 -1.54 -3.77 -0.70
C ASP A 64 -0.68 -2.57 -0.25
N PRO A 65 0.29 -2.75 0.69
CA PRO A 65 1.14 -1.66 1.14
C PRO A 65 2.03 -1.17 -0.01
N SER A 66 1.91 0.11 -0.36
CA SER A 66 2.73 0.78 -1.37
C SER A 66 3.65 1.80 -0.72
N ILE A 67 4.96 1.70 -0.98
CA ILE A 67 6.00 2.54 -0.39
C ILE A 67 6.69 3.35 -1.49
N CYS A 68 6.85 4.65 -1.25
CA CYS A 68 7.60 5.56 -2.08
C CYS A 68 8.61 6.34 -1.23
N GLN A 69 9.84 6.51 -1.72
CA GLN A 69 10.84 7.34 -1.06
C GLN A 69 10.82 8.76 -1.64
N ALA A 70 10.74 9.75 -0.77
CA ALA A 70 10.87 11.16 -1.10
C ALA A 70 12.32 11.55 -1.35
N PRO A 71 12.58 12.68 -2.05
CA PRO A 71 13.94 13.20 -2.24
C PRO A 71 14.68 13.55 -0.95
N ASP A 72 13.95 13.85 0.12
CA ASP A 72 14.51 14.11 1.46
C ASP A 72 14.90 12.83 2.22
N GLY A 73 14.72 11.66 1.59
CA GLY A 73 15.00 10.35 2.16
C GLY A 73 13.87 9.77 3.02
N THR A 74 12.74 10.47 3.19
CA THR A 74 11.59 9.96 3.91
C THR A 74 10.85 8.92 3.06
N PHE A 75 10.52 7.79 3.65
CA PHE A 75 9.63 6.80 3.08
C PHE A 75 8.19 7.11 3.48
N HIS A 76 7.30 7.16 2.52
CA HIS A 76 5.87 7.24 2.73
C HIS A 76 5.22 5.92 2.32
N MET A 77 4.28 5.45 3.09
CA MET A 77 3.52 4.24 2.81
C MET A 77 2.03 4.53 2.86
N VAL A 78 1.29 3.98 1.90
CA VAL A 78 -0.18 3.93 1.89
C VAL A 78 -0.65 2.49 1.81
N TRP A 79 -1.85 2.19 2.33
CA TRP A 79 -2.41 0.84 2.31
C TRP A 79 -3.93 0.82 2.36
N THR A 80 -4.53 -0.27 1.89
CA THR A 80 -5.94 -0.58 2.12
C THR A 80 -6.16 -0.87 3.60
N SER A 81 -6.99 -0.06 4.27
CA SER A 81 -7.20 -0.12 5.73
C SER A 81 -8.49 -0.83 6.14
N SER A 82 -9.37 -1.11 5.18
CA SER A 82 -10.68 -1.73 5.41
C SER A 82 -11.25 -2.35 4.14
N TRP A 83 -12.16 -3.31 4.31
CA TRP A 83 -12.95 -3.87 3.21
C TRP A 83 -13.98 -2.88 2.65
N THR A 84 -14.58 -2.06 3.54
CA THR A 84 -15.68 -1.17 3.18
C THR A 84 -15.50 0.18 3.89
N ASP A 85 -14.53 0.98 3.42
CA ASP A 85 -14.25 2.30 3.98
C ASP A 85 -13.89 3.28 2.86
N ARG A 86 -13.99 4.57 3.15
CA ARG A 86 -13.69 5.67 2.22
C ARG A 86 -12.38 6.37 2.54
N ILE A 87 -11.54 5.67 3.29
CA ILE A 87 -10.20 6.13 3.67
C ILE A 87 -9.15 5.12 3.21
N ILE A 88 -7.90 5.58 3.14
CA ILE A 88 -6.70 4.75 3.07
C ILE A 88 -5.84 5.02 4.31
N GLY A 89 -5.01 4.05 4.69
CA GLY A 89 -4.00 4.25 5.73
C GLY A 89 -2.75 4.92 5.17
N HIS A 90 -2.05 5.68 6.02
CA HIS A 90 -0.76 6.30 5.71
C HIS A 90 0.15 6.29 6.95
N ALA A 91 1.44 6.07 6.73
CA ALA A 91 2.51 6.30 7.70
C ALA A 91 3.80 6.68 6.97
N SER A 92 4.75 7.28 7.70
CA SER A 92 6.07 7.61 7.17
C SER A 92 7.18 7.02 8.03
N SER A 93 8.37 6.85 7.42
CA SER A 93 9.55 6.32 8.09
C SER A 93 10.83 6.92 7.50
N ARG A 94 11.91 6.96 8.29
CA ARG A 94 13.25 7.32 7.83
C ARG A 94 14.13 6.09 7.58
N ASP A 95 13.73 4.93 8.06
CA ASP A 95 14.57 3.72 8.09
C ASP A 95 13.81 2.43 7.73
N LEU A 96 12.50 2.53 7.42
CA LEU A 96 11.59 1.40 7.14
C LEU A 96 11.33 0.47 8.34
N ILE A 97 11.92 0.78 9.50
CA ILE A 97 11.81 0.01 10.75
C ILE A 97 10.88 0.72 11.72
N HIS A 98 11.13 2.02 11.93
CA HIS A 98 10.37 2.86 12.84
C HIS A 98 9.41 3.73 12.04
N TRP A 99 8.12 3.52 12.24
CA TRP A 99 7.06 4.21 11.52
C TRP A 99 6.41 5.28 12.39
N SER A 100 5.98 6.36 11.77
CA SER A 100 5.23 7.44 12.42
C SER A 100 3.88 6.94 12.96
N GLU A 101 3.19 7.80 13.70
CA GLU A 101 1.76 7.62 13.96
C GLU A 101 1.00 7.45 12.64
N GLN A 102 0.08 6.48 12.64
CA GLN A 102 -0.72 6.15 11.46
C GLN A 102 -1.83 7.19 11.26
N GLN A 103 -2.05 7.55 10.03
CA GLN A 103 -3.06 8.51 9.62
C GLN A 103 -4.11 7.86 8.71
N ALA A 104 -5.36 8.25 8.90
CA ALA A 104 -6.45 7.92 7.99
C ALA A 104 -6.63 9.06 6.97
N ILE A 105 -6.35 8.81 5.70
CA ILE A 105 -6.55 9.80 4.63
C ILE A 105 -7.96 9.64 4.03
N PRO A 106 -8.83 10.64 4.15
CA PRO A 106 -10.24 10.56 3.73
C PRO A 106 -10.40 10.80 2.21
N VAL A 107 -9.92 9.87 1.39
CA VAL A 107 -9.80 10.05 -0.06
C VAL A 107 -11.14 10.05 -0.81
N MET A 108 -12.20 9.39 -0.27
CA MET A 108 -13.52 9.27 -0.92
C MET A 108 -14.68 9.81 -0.07
N MET A 109 -14.42 10.71 0.88
CA MET A 109 -15.50 11.29 1.71
C MET A 109 -16.45 12.19 0.93
N HIS A 110 -16.02 12.74 -0.19
CA HIS A 110 -16.83 13.54 -1.12
C HIS A 110 -17.82 12.70 -1.94
N GLU A 111 -17.66 11.37 -1.96
CA GLU A 111 -18.54 10.44 -2.67
C GLU A 111 -19.24 9.51 -1.65
N PRO A 112 -20.46 9.85 -1.20
CA PRO A 112 -21.15 9.10 -0.14
C PRO A 112 -21.47 7.64 -0.50
N THR A 113 -21.55 7.32 -1.79
CA THR A 113 -21.87 6.00 -2.31
C THR A 113 -20.64 5.15 -2.59
N ALA A 114 -19.43 5.70 -2.42
CA ALA A 114 -18.20 4.93 -2.55
C ALA A 114 -18.15 3.82 -1.50
N HIS A 115 -17.93 2.60 -1.95
CA HIS A 115 -17.98 1.41 -1.11
C HIS A 115 -16.62 1.07 -0.46
N ASN A 116 -15.55 1.30 -1.16
CA ASN A 116 -14.19 0.92 -0.76
C ASN A 116 -13.12 1.88 -1.31
N CYS A 117 -11.90 1.76 -0.77
CA CYS A 117 -10.68 2.36 -1.30
C CYS A 117 -9.58 1.30 -1.23
N TRP A 118 -9.39 0.55 -2.32
CA TRP A 118 -8.51 -0.61 -2.36
C TRP A 118 -7.26 -0.38 -3.19
N ALA A 119 -6.21 -1.12 -2.83
CA ALA A 119 -4.93 -1.15 -3.53
C ALA A 119 -4.41 0.25 -3.86
N PRO A 120 -4.23 1.12 -2.86
CA PRO A 120 -3.66 2.43 -3.12
C PRO A 120 -2.21 2.29 -3.56
N GLU A 121 -1.83 3.07 -4.56
CA GLU A 121 -0.45 3.22 -4.97
C GLU A 121 0.00 4.66 -4.79
N LEU A 122 1.26 4.84 -4.37
CA LEU A 122 1.87 6.11 -4.09
C LEU A 122 3.02 6.35 -5.07
N PHE A 123 3.02 7.52 -5.68
CA PHE A 123 4.06 7.96 -6.60
C PHE A 123 4.48 9.40 -6.27
N TYR A 124 5.78 9.68 -6.33
CA TYR A 124 6.32 11.03 -6.23
C TYR A 124 6.78 11.51 -7.60
N ASP A 125 6.21 12.63 -8.07
CA ASP A 125 6.59 13.29 -9.31
C ASP A 125 7.63 14.37 -9.01
N GLU A 126 8.89 14.10 -9.35
CA GLU A 126 9.99 15.04 -9.10
C GLU A 126 9.82 16.40 -9.80
N PRO A 127 9.38 16.47 -11.07
CA PRO A 127 9.19 17.76 -11.75
C PRO A 127 8.20 18.69 -11.08
N SER A 128 7.07 18.16 -10.60
CA SER A 128 6.05 18.96 -9.90
C SER A 128 6.22 18.98 -8.39
N GLN A 129 7.17 18.21 -7.84
CA GLN A 129 7.38 18.03 -6.40
C GLN A 129 6.11 17.61 -5.66
N THR A 130 5.31 16.75 -6.29
CA THR A 130 3.97 16.39 -5.82
C THR A 130 3.84 14.88 -5.65
N TYR A 131 3.21 14.46 -4.56
CA TYR A 131 2.78 13.09 -4.38
C TYR A 131 1.43 12.86 -5.04
N TYR A 132 1.33 11.75 -5.75
CA TYR A 132 0.09 11.24 -6.30
C TYR A 132 -0.27 9.93 -5.64
N ILE A 133 -1.53 9.81 -5.25
CA ILE A 133 -2.11 8.57 -4.75
C ILE A 133 -3.26 8.21 -5.67
N PHE A 134 -3.30 6.98 -6.17
CA PHE A 134 -4.42 6.44 -6.92
C PHE A 134 -4.84 5.09 -6.34
N TRP A 135 -6.11 4.78 -6.43
CA TRP A 135 -6.71 3.62 -5.80
C TRP A 135 -7.91 3.11 -6.60
N ALA A 136 -8.34 1.88 -6.34
CA ALA A 136 -9.57 1.33 -6.86
C ALA A 136 -10.73 1.61 -5.91
N THR A 137 -11.89 2.04 -6.46
CA THR A 137 -13.11 2.23 -5.69
C THR A 137 -14.32 1.75 -6.47
N THR A 138 -15.28 1.16 -5.77
CA THR A 138 -16.58 0.78 -6.30
C THR A 138 -17.61 1.84 -5.95
N ILE A 139 -18.28 2.37 -6.97
CA ILE A 139 -19.39 3.30 -6.82
C ILE A 139 -20.61 2.65 -7.48
N PRO A 140 -21.61 2.19 -6.71
CA PRO A 140 -22.77 1.50 -7.25
C PRO A 140 -23.49 2.33 -8.30
N GLY A 141 -23.78 1.70 -9.45
CA GLY A 141 -24.48 2.34 -10.54
C GLY A 141 -23.66 3.21 -11.48
N ARG A 142 -22.36 3.44 -11.16
CA ARG A 142 -21.43 4.13 -12.06
C ARG A 142 -20.83 3.10 -13.04
N HIS A 143 -20.70 3.46 -14.33
CA HIS A 143 -20.14 2.60 -15.39
C HIS A 143 -20.84 1.24 -15.58
N LYS A 144 -22.18 1.23 -15.49
CA LYS A 144 -22.99 0.01 -15.66
C LYS A 144 -22.78 -0.67 -17.03
N GLU A 145 -22.47 0.09 -18.06
CA GLU A 145 -22.22 -0.40 -19.41
C GLU A 145 -20.91 -1.18 -19.56
N VAL A 146 -19.99 -1.06 -18.58
CA VAL A 146 -18.71 -1.79 -18.58
C VAL A 146 -18.77 -3.05 -17.71
N ALA A 147 -19.73 -3.12 -16.78
CA ALA A 147 -19.95 -4.28 -15.95
C ALA A 147 -20.62 -5.39 -16.77
N THR A 148 -19.85 -6.25 -17.42
CA THR A 148 -20.38 -7.48 -17.99
C THR A 148 -20.77 -8.43 -16.85
N SER A 149 -21.84 -9.18 -17.03
CA SER A 149 -22.42 -10.12 -16.04
C SER A 149 -21.43 -11.16 -15.48
N GLU A 150 -20.23 -11.25 -16.03
CA GLU A 150 -19.17 -12.12 -15.56
C GLU A 150 -18.24 -11.47 -14.55
N SER A 151 -18.05 -10.13 -14.59
CA SER A 151 -17.24 -9.41 -13.62
C SER A 151 -17.90 -9.30 -12.25
N GLU A 152 -19.23 -9.29 -12.19
CA GLU A 152 -19.99 -9.25 -10.93
C GLU A 152 -20.01 -10.59 -10.19
N LYS A 153 -19.84 -11.71 -10.89
CA LYS A 153 -19.84 -13.06 -10.30
C LYS A 153 -18.51 -13.46 -9.66
N GLY A 154 -17.45 -12.76 -9.94
CA GLY A 154 -16.10 -13.03 -9.40
C GLY A 154 -15.70 -12.23 -8.18
N LEU A 155 -16.59 -11.36 -7.66
CA LEU A 155 -16.31 -10.45 -6.54
C LEU A 155 -17.14 -10.76 -5.28
N ASN A 156 -17.78 -11.93 -5.21
CA ASN A 156 -18.45 -12.45 -4.00
C ASN A 156 -17.58 -13.45 -3.25
#